data_bf1165ed58de8b77692eb9ff113b1946
#
_entry.id   bf1165ed58de8b77692eb9ff113b1946
#
_cell.length_a   1.000
_cell.length_b   1.000
_cell.length_c   1.000
_cell.angle_alpha   90.00
_cell.angle_beta   90.00
_cell.angle_gamma   90.00
#
_symmetry.space_group_name_H-M   'P 1'
#
loop_
_entity.id
_entity.type
_entity.pdbx_description
1 polymer ?
#
loop_
_entity_poly.entity_id
_entity_poly.type
_entity_poly.pdbx_seq_one_letter_code
_entity_poly.pdbx_strand_id
1 'polypeptide(L)'
;EIGSGLVGSEMCIRDRLKMICGMLRPTAGEILFAGHAWRREDLYAIGSLIEEAPLYPNLTARENLRVRTTLLGLPESRIDEVLAAVDLADTGKKRAGRFSMGMRQRLGLALALIARPRLLVLDEPTNGLDPIGIEELRDQIRGFAAAGTTVIVSSHILSEVQQMADTIGIICGGRLAYEDALRPGQDLEELFMSVCREGRRARGE
;
A
#
# COMPACT_ATOMS: atom_id res chain seq x y z
N GLU A 1 -10.81 7.76 -7.12
CA GLU A 1 -9.79 8.63 -6.51
C GLU A 1 -8.57 7.79 -6.21
N ILE A 2 -7.44 8.13 -6.84
CA ILE A 2 -6.16 7.52 -6.51
C ILE A 2 -5.80 8.04 -5.14
N GLY A 3 -5.37 7.14 -4.28
CA GLY A 3 -5.17 7.41 -2.87
C GLY A 3 -4.08 8.41 -2.54
N SER A 4 -4.08 8.80 -1.29
CA SER A 4 -3.10 9.72 -0.72
C SER A 4 -1.72 9.07 -0.66
N GLY A 5 -0.71 9.70 -1.27
CA GLY A 5 0.69 9.40 -0.99
C GLY A 5 1.06 9.96 0.38
N LEU A 6 1.55 9.12 1.30
CA LEU A 6 1.99 9.55 2.63
C LEU A 6 3.51 9.67 2.65
N VAL A 7 4.01 10.82 3.07
CA VAL A 7 5.44 11.12 3.19
C VAL A 7 5.75 11.65 4.59
N GLY A 8 6.88 11.22 5.17
CA GLY A 8 7.28 11.68 6.50
C GLY A 8 8.18 10.70 7.24
N SER A 9 8.15 10.72 8.58
CA SER A 9 8.85 9.72 9.40
C SER A 9 8.24 8.34 9.18
N GLU A 10 8.98 7.43 8.58
CA GLU A 10 8.54 6.07 8.22
C GLU A 10 7.84 5.34 9.38
N MET A 11 8.43 5.36 10.58
CA MET A 11 7.86 4.71 11.75
C MET A 11 6.46 5.24 12.09
N CYS A 12 6.28 6.58 12.04
CA CYS A 12 4.99 7.19 12.35
C CYS A 12 3.92 6.91 11.28
N ILE A 13 4.31 6.80 10.01
CA ILE A 13 3.40 6.44 8.91
C ILE A 13 3.00 4.98 9.05
N ARG A 14 3.97 4.09 9.16
CA ARG A 14 3.76 2.65 9.27
C ARG A 14 2.85 2.28 10.43
N ASP A 15 3.00 2.90 11.61
CA ASP A 15 2.13 2.64 12.76
C ASP A 15 0.67 3.01 12.44
N ARG A 16 0.44 4.12 11.71
CA ARG A 16 -0.92 4.49 11.26
C ARG A 16 -1.47 3.48 10.26
N LEU A 17 -0.68 3.07 9.29
CA LEU A 17 -1.08 2.05 8.32
C LEU A 17 -1.41 0.73 9.02
N LYS A 18 -0.61 0.32 10.01
CA LYS A 18 -0.88 -0.86 10.84
C LYS A 18 -2.18 -0.72 11.65
N MET A 19 -2.50 0.47 12.14
CA MET A 19 -3.77 0.70 12.85
C MET A 19 -4.97 0.59 11.89
N ILE A 20 -4.89 1.17 10.69
CA ILE A 20 -5.94 1.05 9.66
C ILE A 20 -6.16 -0.43 9.29
N CYS A 21 -5.08 -1.20 9.19
CA CYS A 21 -5.13 -2.64 8.88
C CYS A 21 -5.41 -3.54 10.08
N GLY A 22 -5.75 -2.98 11.24
CA GLY A 22 -6.09 -3.74 12.45
C GLY A 22 -4.96 -4.52 13.10
N MET A 23 -3.71 -4.24 12.72
CA MET A 23 -2.51 -4.86 13.29
C MET A 23 -2.09 -4.21 14.60
N LEU A 24 -2.43 -2.92 14.79
CA LEU A 24 -2.24 -2.16 16.01
C LEU A 24 -3.56 -1.54 16.46
N ARG A 25 -3.67 -1.26 17.77
CA ARG A 25 -4.80 -0.52 18.33
C ARG A 25 -4.36 0.90 18.64
N PRO A 26 -5.15 1.94 18.28
CA PRO A 26 -4.86 3.29 18.71
C PRO A 26 -5.00 3.39 20.24
N THR A 27 -4.10 4.15 20.87
CA THR A 27 -4.14 4.40 22.32
C THR A 27 -5.28 5.34 22.67
N ALA A 28 -5.63 6.26 21.77
CA ALA A 28 -6.73 7.20 21.88
C ALA A 28 -7.22 7.61 20.50
N GLY A 29 -8.40 8.24 20.44
CA GLY A 29 -9.03 8.60 19.17
C GLY A 29 -9.77 7.44 18.51
N GLU A 30 -10.24 7.68 17.30
CA GLU A 30 -10.99 6.71 16.51
C GLU A 30 -10.52 6.71 15.04
N ILE A 31 -10.76 5.60 14.36
CA ILE A 31 -10.57 5.45 12.93
C ILE A 31 -11.95 5.35 12.30
N LEU A 32 -12.23 6.15 11.28
CA LEU A 32 -13.45 6.05 10.49
C LEU A 32 -13.14 5.35 9.16
N PHE A 33 -13.96 4.37 8.80
CA PHE A 33 -13.91 3.69 7.52
C PHE A 33 -15.28 3.74 6.86
N ALA A 34 -15.35 4.23 5.64
CA ALA A 34 -16.61 4.35 4.88
C ALA A 34 -17.76 5.03 5.65
N GLY A 35 -17.45 6.04 6.49
CA GLY A 35 -18.42 6.83 7.26
C GLY A 35 -18.87 6.23 8.59
N HIS A 36 -18.29 5.14 9.04
CA HIS A 36 -18.56 4.56 10.38
C HIS A 36 -17.26 4.27 11.15
N ALA A 37 -17.35 4.12 12.48
CA ALA A 37 -16.23 3.72 13.29
C ALA A 37 -15.69 2.36 12.83
N TRP A 38 -14.36 2.27 12.67
CA TRP A 38 -13.68 1.06 12.21
C TRP A 38 -14.01 -0.15 13.08
N ARG A 39 -14.25 -1.27 12.44
CA ARG A 39 -14.54 -2.55 13.08
C ARG A 39 -13.85 -3.68 12.33
N ARG A 40 -13.71 -4.83 12.97
CA ARG A 40 -12.92 -5.96 12.45
C ARG A 40 -13.44 -6.48 11.10
N GLU A 41 -14.74 -6.36 10.86
CA GLU A 41 -15.40 -6.76 9.61
C GLU A 41 -14.90 -5.93 8.41
N ASP A 42 -14.43 -4.70 8.63
CA ASP A 42 -13.89 -3.84 7.57
C ASP A 42 -12.63 -4.42 6.93
N LEU A 43 -11.93 -5.33 7.63
CA LEU A 43 -10.77 -6.03 7.10
C LEU A 43 -11.06 -6.88 5.86
N TYR A 44 -12.31 -7.26 5.62
CA TYR A 44 -12.71 -7.90 4.36
C TYR A 44 -12.70 -6.94 3.17
N ALA A 45 -12.79 -5.65 3.43
CA ALA A 45 -12.76 -4.58 2.43
C ALA A 45 -11.41 -3.86 2.36
N ILE A 46 -10.43 -4.26 3.19
CA ILE A 46 -9.07 -3.67 3.25
C ILE A 46 -8.06 -4.72 2.80
N GLY A 47 -7.34 -4.43 1.73
CA GLY A 47 -6.15 -5.15 1.33
C GLY A 47 -4.90 -4.43 1.82
N SER A 48 -3.87 -5.16 2.24
CA SER A 48 -2.66 -4.51 2.74
C SER A 48 -1.39 -5.27 2.38
N LEU A 49 -0.35 -4.50 2.09
CA LEU A 49 1.02 -4.96 1.98
C LEU A 49 1.87 -4.01 2.82
N ILE A 50 2.20 -4.43 4.05
CA ILE A 50 2.95 -3.64 5.02
C ILE A 50 4.22 -4.42 5.36
N GLU A 51 5.37 -3.76 5.22
CA GLU A 51 6.71 -4.37 5.35
C GLU A 51 6.91 -5.49 4.31
N GLU A 52 7.01 -6.74 4.74
CA GLU A 52 7.20 -7.88 3.86
C GLU A 52 5.89 -8.63 3.59
N ALA A 53 5.78 -9.17 2.38
CA ALA A 53 4.65 -10.01 2.03
C ALA A 53 4.67 -11.32 2.87
N PRO A 54 3.57 -11.69 3.53
CA PRO A 54 3.48 -12.89 4.37
C PRO A 54 3.35 -14.13 3.50
N LEU A 55 4.45 -14.54 2.88
CA LEU A 55 4.49 -15.65 1.93
C LEU A 55 4.93 -16.97 2.60
N TYR A 56 4.35 -18.06 2.14
CA TYR A 56 4.85 -19.40 2.41
C TYR A 56 5.93 -19.76 1.39
N PRO A 57 7.22 -19.76 1.74
CA PRO A 57 8.31 -19.89 0.78
C PRO A 57 8.38 -21.28 0.09
N ASN A 58 7.80 -22.28 0.70
CA ASN A 58 7.70 -23.65 0.19
C ASN A 58 6.51 -23.86 -0.76
N LEU A 59 5.62 -22.90 -0.89
CA LEU A 59 4.46 -22.93 -1.78
C LEU A 59 4.72 -22.14 -3.07
N THR A 60 4.00 -22.48 -4.14
CA THR A 60 3.94 -21.72 -5.39
C THR A 60 3.11 -20.44 -5.20
N ALA A 61 3.10 -19.53 -6.20
CA ALA A 61 2.22 -18.36 -6.16
C ALA A 61 0.74 -18.76 -6.02
N ARG A 62 0.29 -19.71 -6.84
CA ARG A 62 -1.08 -20.23 -6.80
C ARG A 62 -1.44 -20.84 -5.45
N GLU A 63 -0.56 -21.63 -4.85
CA GLU A 63 -0.81 -22.25 -3.54
C GLU A 63 -0.85 -21.21 -2.42
N ASN A 64 0.02 -20.19 -2.44
CA ASN A 64 -0.05 -19.07 -1.51
C ASN A 64 -1.42 -18.37 -1.55
N LEU A 65 -1.91 -18.07 -2.76
CA LEU A 65 -3.22 -17.46 -2.95
C LEU A 65 -4.36 -18.40 -2.55
N ARG A 66 -4.22 -19.72 -2.79
CA ARG A 66 -5.23 -20.72 -2.39
C ARG A 66 -5.41 -20.76 -0.88
N VAL A 67 -4.36 -20.63 -0.08
CA VAL A 67 -4.48 -20.51 1.38
C VAL A 67 -5.42 -19.36 1.74
N ARG A 68 -5.25 -18.20 1.08
CA ARG A 68 -6.07 -17.02 1.35
C ARG A 68 -7.50 -17.18 0.86
N THR A 69 -7.71 -17.72 -0.36
CA THR A 69 -9.08 -17.95 -0.88
C THR A 69 -9.85 -18.96 -0.03
N THR A 70 -9.19 -20.01 0.45
CA THR A 70 -9.81 -20.99 1.35
C THR A 70 -10.23 -20.35 2.67
N LEU A 71 -9.39 -19.53 3.29
CA LEU A 71 -9.70 -18.83 4.54
C LEU A 71 -10.88 -17.85 4.39
N LEU A 72 -11.00 -17.21 3.23
CA LEU A 72 -12.03 -16.21 2.95
C LEU A 72 -13.28 -16.77 2.26
N GLY A 73 -13.32 -18.06 1.94
CA GLY A 73 -14.42 -18.68 1.20
C GLY A 73 -14.57 -18.15 -0.23
N LEU A 74 -13.47 -17.71 -0.86
CA LEU A 74 -13.49 -17.14 -2.21
C LEU A 74 -13.35 -18.24 -3.28
N PRO A 75 -13.92 -18.05 -4.48
CA PRO A 75 -13.79 -19.01 -5.59
C PRO A 75 -12.35 -19.05 -6.11
N GLU A 76 -11.90 -20.22 -6.59
CA GLU A 76 -10.55 -20.40 -7.16
C GLU A 76 -10.28 -19.52 -8.39
N SER A 77 -11.30 -19.15 -9.14
CA SER A 77 -11.16 -18.24 -10.30
C SER A 77 -10.51 -16.91 -9.91
N ARG A 78 -10.66 -16.47 -8.65
CA ARG A 78 -9.98 -15.27 -8.14
C ARG A 78 -8.45 -15.37 -8.18
N ILE A 79 -7.92 -16.58 -8.06
CA ILE A 79 -6.47 -16.82 -8.11
C ILE A 79 -5.95 -16.47 -9.52
N ASP A 80 -6.63 -16.94 -10.56
CA ASP A 80 -6.22 -16.67 -11.94
C ASP A 80 -6.32 -15.17 -12.27
N GLU A 81 -7.41 -14.53 -11.84
CA GLU A 81 -7.61 -13.09 -12.02
C GLU A 81 -6.48 -12.25 -11.39
N VAL A 82 -6.13 -12.52 -10.13
CA VAL A 82 -5.08 -11.72 -9.46
C VAL A 82 -3.68 -12.07 -9.94
N LEU A 83 -3.40 -13.32 -10.30
CA LEU A 83 -2.10 -13.69 -10.89
C LEU A 83 -1.89 -12.99 -12.23
N ALA A 84 -2.93 -12.89 -13.05
CA ALA A 84 -2.86 -12.13 -14.30
C ALA A 84 -2.68 -10.63 -14.06
N ALA A 85 -3.38 -10.06 -13.07
CA ALA A 85 -3.30 -8.64 -12.74
C ALA A 85 -1.91 -8.19 -12.23
N VAL A 86 -1.09 -9.12 -11.70
CA VAL A 86 0.25 -8.82 -11.19
C VAL A 86 1.38 -9.49 -11.99
N ASP A 87 1.10 -9.96 -13.20
CA ASP A 87 2.07 -10.61 -14.10
C ASP A 87 2.81 -11.82 -13.47
N LEU A 88 2.08 -12.66 -12.73
CA LEU A 88 2.59 -13.90 -12.15
C LEU A 88 1.89 -15.17 -12.68
N ALA A 89 1.08 -15.05 -13.73
CA ALA A 89 0.33 -16.19 -14.30
C ALA A 89 1.26 -17.33 -14.76
N ASP A 90 2.41 -16.99 -15.34
CA ASP A 90 3.34 -17.95 -15.94
C ASP A 90 4.42 -18.49 -14.98
N THR A 91 4.27 -18.27 -13.68
CA THR A 91 5.26 -18.74 -12.68
C THR A 91 5.24 -20.26 -12.45
N GLY A 92 4.18 -20.93 -12.89
CA GLY A 92 4.05 -22.38 -12.89
C GLY A 92 4.30 -23.02 -11.52
N LYS A 93 5.24 -23.99 -11.47
CA LYS A 93 5.60 -24.72 -10.26
C LYS A 93 6.73 -24.08 -9.44
N LYS A 94 7.20 -22.86 -9.82
CA LYS A 94 8.25 -22.17 -9.07
C LYS A 94 7.75 -21.78 -7.68
N ARG A 95 8.49 -22.16 -6.65
CA ARG A 95 8.15 -21.85 -5.24
C ARG A 95 8.51 -20.41 -4.90
N ALA A 96 7.70 -19.76 -4.04
CA ALA A 96 7.87 -18.36 -3.65
C ALA A 96 9.25 -18.06 -3.01
N GLY A 97 9.85 -19.03 -2.32
CA GLY A 97 11.21 -18.91 -1.78
C GLY A 97 12.32 -18.72 -2.84
N ARG A 98 12.02 -19.02 -4.12
CA ARG A 98 12.93 -18.82 -5.25
C ARG A 98 12.55 -17.59 -6.11
N PHE A 99 11.58 -16.80 -5.67
CA PHE A 99 11.17 -15.60 -6.38
C PHE A 99 12.21 -14.48 -6.20
N SER A 100 12.36 -13.65 -7.23
CA SER A 100 13.05 -12.37 -7.08
C SER A 100 12.30 -11.47 -6.10
N MET A 101 12.92 -10.38 -5.67
CA MET A 101 12.25 -9.41 -4.81
C MET A 101 10.97 -8.88 -5.48
N GLY A 102 11.03 -8.47 -6.74
CA GLY A 102 9.88 -8.01 -7.50
C GLY A 102 8.76 -9.06 -7.61
N MET A 103 9.10 -10.34 -7.84
CA MET A 103 8.10 -11.41 -7.85
C MET A 103 7.44 -11.61 -6.47
N ARG A 104 8.20 -11.48 -5.38
CA ARG A 104 7.64 -11.54 -4.03
C ARG A 104 6.71 -10.37 -3.75
N GLN A 105 7.12 -9.16 -4.16
CA GLN A 105 6.31 -7.95 -4.04
C GLN A 105 4.99 -8.08 -4.80
N ARG A 106 5.03 -8.51 -6.06
CA ARG A 106 3.83 -8.78 -6.88
C ARG A 106 2.92 -9.85 -6.26
N LEU A 107 3.50 -10.92 -5.68
CA LEU A 107 2.69 -11.93 -4.98
C LEU A 107 2.06 -11.37 -3.70
N GLY A 108 2.75 -10.51 -2.96
CA GLY A 108 2.19 -9.78 -1.83
C GLY A 108 1.02 -8.88 -2.23
N LEU A 109 1.17 -8.17 -3.34
CA LEU A 109 0.10 -7.37 -3.92
C LEU A 109 -1.09 -8.22 -4.36
N ALA A 110 -0.86 -9.39 -4.98
CA ALA A 110 -1.92 -10.34 -5.32
C ALA A 110 -2.71 -10.82 -4.09
N LEU A 111 -2.01 -11.10 -2.97
CA LEU A 111 -2.64 -11.46 -1.69
C LEU A 111 -3.50 -10.32 -1.13
N ALA A 112 -3.05 -9.06 -1.27
CA ALA A 112 -3.82 -7.90 -0.85
C ALA A 112 -5.07 -7.68 -1.72
N LEU A 113 -5.00 -7.99 -3.01
CA LEU A 113 -6.07 -7.79 -3.99
C LEU A 113 -7.08 -8.95 -4.04
N ILE A 114 -6.79 -10.11 -3.44
CA ILE A 114 -7.57 -11.34 -3.63
C ILE A 114 -9.06 -11.18 -3.27
N ALA A 115 -9.36 -10.37 -2.24
CA ALA A 115 -10.72 -10.13 -1.75
C ALA A 115 -11.45 -8.98 -2.48
N ARG A 116 -10.89 -8.38 -3.52
CA ARG A 116 -11.39 -7.14 -4.16
C ARG A 116 -11.61 -6.01 -3.14
N PRO A 117 -10.54 -5.56 -2.48
CA PRO A 117 -10.67 -4.57 -1.43
C PRO A 117 -11.19 -3.23 -1.97
N ARG A 118 -11.92 -2.48 -1.13
CA ARG A 118 -12.28 -1.09 -1.39
C ARG A 118 -11.13 -0.15 -1.07
N LEU A 119 -10.27 -0.54 -0.12
CA LEU A 119 -9.07 0.18 0.28
C LEU A 119 -7.85 -0.75 0.17
N LEU A 120 -6.84 -0.32 -0.57
CA LEU A 120 -5.55 -0.97 -0.66
C LEU A 120 -4.50 -0.11 0.05
N VAL A 121 -3.80 -0.69 1.03
CA VAL A 121 -2.77 -0.01 1.83
C VAL A 121 -1.42 -0.62 1.51
N LEU A 122 -0.50 0.19 0.98
CA LEU A 122 0.82 -0.22 0.54
C LEU A 122 1.90 0.59 1.29
N ASP A 123 2.74 -0.10 2.05
CA ASP A 123 3.86 0.51 2.78
C ASP A 123 5.14 0.29 1.98
N GLU A 124 5.71 1.38 1.45
CA GLU A 124 6.95 1.38 0.67
C GLU A 124 6.99 0.31 -0.44
N PRO A 125 5.98 0.24 -1.32
CA PRO A 125 5.82 -0.91 -2.23
C PRO A 125 6.89 -1.00 -3.32
N THR A 126 7.63 0.07 -3.57
CA THR A 126 8.71 0.15 -4.57
C THR A 126 10.07 -0.26 -4.04
N ASN A 127 10.21 -0.43 -2.72
CA ASN A 127 11.50 -0.74 -2.11
C ASN A 127 12.15 -2.02 -2.67
N GLY A 128 13.39 -1.86 -3.13
CA GLY A 128 14.20 -2.97 -3.65
C GLY A 128 13.80 -3.46 -5.04
N LEU A 129 12.93 -2.74 -5.75
CA LEU A 129 12.67 -2.95 -7.16
C LEU A 129 13.70 -2.21 -8.01
N ASP A 130 13.95 -2.72 -9.20
CA ASP A 130 14.69 -2.01 -10.24
C ASP A 130 13.78 -0.95 -10.92
N PRO A 131 14.34 -0.02 -11.70
CA PRO A 131 13.54 1.05 -12.31
C PRO A 131 12.37 0.56 -13.17
N ILE A 132 12.53 -0.57 -13.86
CA ILE A 132 11.46 -1.17 -14.68
C ILE A 132 10.35 -1.70 -13.78
N GLY A 133 10.71 -2.43 -12.71
CA GLY A 133 9.76 -2.95 -11.74
C GLY A 133 8.98 -1.86 -11.00
N ILE A 134 9.60 -0.70 -10.76
CA ILE A 134 8.93 0.48 -10.18
C ILE A 134 7.88 1.02 -11.16
N GLU A 135 8.22 1.16 -12.44
CA GLU A 135 7.30 1.65 -13.47
C GLU A 135 6.10 0.72 -13.63
N GLU A 136 6.35 -0.59 -13.74
CA GLU A 136 5.30 -1.60 -13.85
C GLU A 136 4.38 -1.61 -12.62
N LEU A 137 4.93 -1.54 -11.41
CA LEU A 137 4.14 -1.49 -10.17
C LEU A 137 3.28 -0.22 -10.10
N ARG A 138 3.83 0.91 -10.51
CA ARG A 138 3.10 2.19 -10.57
C ARG A 138 1.90 2.10 -11.51
N ASP A 139 2.08 1.52 -12.70
CA ASP A 139 0.99 1.37 -13.66
C ASP A 139 -0.09 0.39 -13.15
N GLN A 140 0.31 -0.67 -12.46
CA GLN A 140 -0.62 -1.57 -11.78
C GLN A 140 -1.44 -0.83 -10.70
N ILE A 141 -0.78 -0.04 -9.83
CA ILE A 141 -1.45 0.73 -8.78
C ILE A 141 -2.47 1.71 -9.38
N ARG A 142 -2.09 2.43 -10.45
CA ARG A 142 -3.00 3.31 -11.17
C ARG A 142 -4.18 2.54 -11.78
N GLY A 143 -3.94 1.36 -12.33
CA GLY A 143 -4.97 0.49 -12.86
C GLY A 143 -6.00 0.07 -11.80
N PHE A 144 -5.56 -0.26 -10.58
CA PHE A 144 -6.47 -0.61 -9.48
C PHE A 144 -7.29 0.59 -9.03
N ALA A 145 -6.68 1.77 -8.97
CA ALA A 145 -7.38 3.00 -8.63
C ALA A 145 -8.44 3.36 -9.69
N ALA A 146 -8.10 3.26 -10.97
CA ALA A 146 -9.03 3.47 -12.07
C ALA A 146 -10.21 2.48 -12.06
N ALA A 147 -9.98 1.26 -11.55
CA ALA A 147 -11.02 0.25 -11.33
C ALA A 147 -11.88 0.49 -10.07
N GLY A 148 -11.65 1.60 -9.32
CA GLY A 148 -12.46 2.01 -8.19
C GLY A 148 -11.94 1.60 -6.81
N THR A 149 -10.72 1.07 -6.71
CA THR A 149 -10.07 0.80 -5.43
C THR A 149 -9.41 2.08 -4.92
N THR A 150 -9.71 2.52 -3.70
CA THR A 150 -8.94 3.58 -3.04
C THR A 150 -7.57 3.02 -2.65
N VAL A 151 -6.49 3.72 -2.99
CA VAL A 151 -5.13 3.26 -2.66
C VAL A 151 -4.43 4.27 -1.76
N ILE A 152 -3.86 3.81 -0.65
CA ILE A 152 -2.95 4.57 0.20
C ILE A 152 -1.55 3.99 0.01
N VAL A 153 -0.60 4.83 -0.38
CA VAL A 153 0.81 4.46 -0.57
C VAL A 153 1.67 5.30 0.35
N SER A 154 2.54 4.66 1.15
CA SER A 154 3.66 5.37 1.77
C SER A 154 4.89 5.27 0.88
N SER A 155 5.67 6.35 0.81
CA SER A 155 6.99 6.33 0.20
C SER A 155 7.87 7.44 0.80
N HIS A 156 9.16 7.18 0.91
CA HIS A 156 10.16 8.19 1.24
C HIS A 156 10.77 8.83 -0.03
N ILE A 157 10.42 8.32 -1.21
CA ILE A 157 10.88 8.84 -2.51
C ILE A 157 9.81 9.76 -3.08
N LEU A 158 9.98 11.07 -2.90
CA LEU A 158 9.00 12.09 -3.28
C LEU A 158 8.66 12.08 -4.76
N SER A 159 9.65 11.81 -5.63
CA SER A 159 9.44 11.72 -7.07
C SER A 159 8.53 10.56 -7.49
N GLU A 160 8.50 9.45 -6.73
CA GLU A 160 7.58 8.34 -6.97
C GLU A 160 6.16 8.71 -6.56
N VAL A 161 6.01 9.34 -5.38
CA VAL A 161 4.70 9.84 -4.91
C VAL A 161 4.11 10.81 -5.94
N GLN A 162 4.92 11.74 -6.44
CA GLN A 162 4.51 12.72 -7.45
C GLN A 162 3.98 12.07 -8.73
N GLN A 163 4.48 10.90 -9.07
CA GLN A 163 4.07 10.17 -10.25
C GLN A 163 2.86 9.24 -10.02
N MET A 164 2.49 8.93 -8.79
CA MET A 164 1.43 7.96 -8.47
C MET A 164 0.20 8.58 -7.83
N ALA A 165 0.36 9.62 -7.02
CA ALA A 165 -0.71 10.11 -6.14
C ALA A 165 -1.50 11.26 -6.76
N ASP A 166 -2.80 11.34 -6.44
CA ASP A 166 -3.64 12.50 -6.72
C ASP A 166 -3.68 13.46 -5.53
N THR A 167 -3.51 12.91 -4.32
CA THR A 167 -3.50 13.66 -3.06
C THR A 167 -2.25 13.28 -2.27
N ILE A 168 -1.66 14.23 -1.57
CA ILE A 168 -0.50 14.00 -0.72
C ILE A 168 -0.80 14.36 0.73
N GLY A 169 -0.37 13.50 1.66
CA GLY A 169 -0.33 13.78 3.09
C GLY A 169 1.11 13.79 3.60
N ILE A 170 1.52 14.86 4.30
CA ILE A 170 2.85 14.97 4.90
C ILE A 170 2.74 14.80 6.41
N ILE A 171 3.44 13.80 6.95
CA ILE A 171 3.47 13.50 8.38
C ILE A 171 4.81 13.92 8.97
N CYS A 172 4.79 14.96 9.78
CA CYS A 172 5.97 15.49 10.47
C CYS A 172 5.79 15.43 11.98
N GLY A 173 6.78 14.83 12.68
CA GLY A 173 6.74 14.70 14.14
C GLY A 173 5.48 13.99 14.65
N GLY A 174 5.01 12.99 13.94
CA GLY A 174 3.84 12.21 14.33
C GLY A 174 2.49 12.88 14.10
N ARG A 175 2.43 14.01 13.38
CA ARG A 175 1.17 14.70 13.03
C ARG A 175 1.03 14.84 11.53
N LEU A 176 -0.19 14.76 11.03
CA LEU A 176 -0.49 15.17 9.66
C LEU A 176 -0.36 16.70 9.61
N ALA A 177 0.71 17.16 8.96
CA ALA A 177 1.06 18.59 8.91
C ALA A 177 0.54 19.26 7.62
N TYR A 178 0.30 18.46 6.58
CA TYR A 178 -0.22 18.93 5.30
C TYR A 178 -1.04 17.81 4.63
N GLU A 179 -2.13 18.21 3.97
CA GLU A 179 -2.92 17.33 3.11
C GLU A 179 -3.59 18.20 2.02
N ASP A 180 -3.32 17.91 0.75
CA ASP A 180 -3.96 18.59 -0.39
C ASP A 180 -3.82 17.75 -1.66
N ALA A 181 -4.60 18.09 -2.67
CA ALA A 181 -4.44 17.55 -4.01
C ALA A 181 -3.08 17.93 -4.61
N LEU A 182 -2.45 16.98 -5.28
CA LEU A 182 -1.18 17.18 -5.94
C LEU A 182 -1.37 18.05 -7.19
N ARG A 183 -0.59 19.14 -7.32
CA ARG A 183 -0.68 20.05 -8.47
C ARG A 183 0.40 19.71 -9.50
N PRO A 184 0.07 19.77 -10.80
CA PRO A 184 1.07 19.61 -11.83
C PRO A 184 2.21 20.65 -11.68
N GLY A 185 3.45 20.17 -11.71
CA GLY A 185 4.64 21.02 -11.57
C GLY A 185 4.98 21.46 -10.14
N GLN A 186 4.26 20.98 -9.13
CA GLN A 186 4.58 21.24 -7.73
C GLN A 186 5.88 20.54 -7.33
N ASP A 187 6.82 21.29 -6.73
CA ASP A 187 8.04 20.72 -6.14
C ASP A 187 7.70 20.13 -4.77
N LEU A 188 7.64 18.80 -4.70
CA LEU A 188 7.33 18.10 -3.46
C LEU A 188 8.49 18.12 -2.47
N GLU A 189 9.73 18.26 -2.90
CA GLU A 189 10.88 18.35 -1.98
C GLU A 189 10.86 19.69 -1.25
N GLU A 190 10.61 20.78 -1.97
CA GLU A 190 10.46 22.10 -1.39
C GLU A 190 9.26 22.15 -0.43
N LEU A 191 8.11 21.62 -0.84
CA LEU A 191 6.92 21.54 -0.01
C LEU A 191 7.19 20.75 1.28
N PHE A 192 7.77 19.56 1.17
CA PHE A 192 8.09 18.70 2.30
C PHE A 192 9.03 19.41 3.29
N MET A 193 10.08 20.03 2.77
CA MET A 193 11.04 20.76 3.60
C MET A 193 10.43 21.96 4.30
N SER A 194 9.54 22.73 3.62
CA SER A 194 8.86 23.88 4.22
C SER A 194 7.93 23.44 5.36
N VAL A 195 7.06 22.46 5.08
CA VAL A 195 6.10 21.91 6.05
C VAL A 195 6.79 21.34 7.29
N CYS A 196 7.88 20.58 7.09
CA CYS A 196 8.62 20.00 8.22
C CYS A 196 9.42 21.03 9.03
N ARG A 197 9.93 22.09 8.40
CA ARG A 197 10.58 23.20 9.12
C ARG A 197 9.58 24.00 9.97
N GLU A 198 8.40 24.28 9.43
CA GLU A 198 7.34 24.96 10.17
C GLU A 198 6.86 24.11 11.36
N GLY A 199 6.68 22.82 11.15
CA GLY A 199 6.30 21.87 12.18
C GLY A 199 7.32 21.75 13.33
N ARG A 200 8.64 21.89 13.07
CA ARG A 200 9.68 21.95 14.11
C ARG A 200 9.66 23.27 14.87
N ARG A 201 9.59 24.41 14.17
CA ARG A 201 9.48 25.73 14.78
C ARG A 201 8.29 25.85 15.73
N ALA A 202 7.14 25.29 15.35
CA ALA A 202 5.94 25.28 16.18
C ALA A 202 6.09 24.45 17.47
N ARG A 203 7.08 23.55 17.53
CA ARG A 203 7.40 22.73 18.72
C ARG A 203 8.56 23.28 19.56
N GLY A 204 9.21 24.37 19.12
CA GLY A 204 10.34 24.95 19.81
C GLY A 204 11.67 24.16 19.66
N GLU A 205 11.79 23.36 18.59
CA GLU A 205 12.99 22.58 18.21
C GLU A 205 13.84 23.32 17.18
#